data_461123b236447c83d38d3c275fe7cb7a
#
_entry.id   461123b236447c83d38d3c275fe7cb7a
#
_cell.length_a   1.000
_cell.length_b   1.000
_cell.length_c   1.000
_cell.angle_alpha   90.00
_cell.angle_beta   90.00
_cell.angle_gamma   90.00
#
_symmetry.space_group_name_H-M   'P 1'
#
loop_
_entity.id
_entity.type
_entity.pdbx_description
1 polymer ?
#
loop_
_entity_poly.entity_id
_entity_poly.type
_entity_poly.pdbx_seq_one_letter_code
_entity_poly.pdbx_strand_id
1 'polypeptide(L)'
;MATKIGLFAKVLVDVPGLPPLDYRIPDDLLVAVGDLVVVPLGSRRVAGIVATLANAADCEDKRLKCISAVLHASSPLNAEWLALTKFAAIYYLRGWGEAALPAIPTALRRMPTPQQEKRIAKIRDAMPIPDRSQESAIEAPTLNAEQSAAVNAVLSMSGFQAWLLFGVTGSGKTEVYLHLIKTILERDPEAQVLLLVPEINLTPQLVDRVKRRFPHEAVAALNS
;
A
#
# COMPACT_ATOMS: atom_id res chain seq x y z
N MET A 1 -16.95 5.84 22.85
CA MET A 1 -18.06 6.17 21.94
C MET A 1 -17.46 6.84 20.71
N ALA A 2 -17.40 6.16 19.57
CA ALA A 2 -16.94 6.77 18.33
C ALA A 2 -18.04 7.71 17.82
N THR A 3 -17.74 8.98 17.75
CA THR A 3 -18.66 10.00 17.24
C THR A 3 -18.85 9.75 15.74
N LYS A 4 -20.07 9.49 15.31
CA LYS A 4 -20.47 9.37 13.90
C LYS A 4 -20.22 10.71 13.20
N ILE A 5 -19.13 10.84 12.43
CA ILE A 5 -18.66 12.11 11.84
C ILE A 5 -19.20 12.29 10.41
N GLY A 6 -20.36 11.76 10.07
CA GLY A 6 -20.97 12.01 8.77
C GLY A 6 -22.16 11.11 8.50
N LEU A 7 -23.15 11.63 7.81
CA LEU A 7 -24.33 10.88 7.35
C LEU A 7 -24.11 10.28 5.96
N PHE A 8 -23.15 10.81 5.21
CA PHE A 8 -22.88 10.48 3.81
C PHE A 8 -21.39 10.26 3.57
N ALA A 9 -21.08 9.44 2.59
CA ALA A 9 -19.74 9.19 2.10
C ALA A 9 -19.65 9.43 0.61
N LYS A 10 -18.60 10.12 0.17
CA LYS A 10 -18.21 10.16 -1.24
C LYS A 10 -17.31 8.96 -1.53
N VAL A 11 -17.77 8.09 -2.40
CA VAL A 11 -17.14 6.80 -2.68
C VAL A 11 -16.59 6.77 -4.11
N LEU A 12 -15.32 6.42 -4.23
CA LEU A 12 -14.66 6.15 -5.50
C LEU A 12 -15.10 4.79 -6.02
N VAL A 13 -15.45 4.70 -7.29
CA VAL A 13 -15.80 3.45 -7.98
C VAL A 13 -14.99 3.32 -9.26
N ASP A 14 -14.63 2.08 -9.65
CA ASP A 14 -13.88 1.80 -10.87
C ASP A 14 -14.80 1.83 -12.09
N VAL A 15 -15.20 3.05 -12.47
CA VAL A 15 -16.02 3.31 -13.66
C VAL A 15 -15.46 4.53 -14.39
N PRO A 16 -15.19 4.41 -15.71
CA PRO A 16 -14.64 5.50 -16.50
C PRO A 16 -15.45 6.79 -16.39
N GLY A 17 -14.73 7.89 -16.13
CA GLY A 17 -15.30 9.24 -16.14
C GLY A 17 -16.25 9.57 -14.99
N LEU A 18 -16.49 8.67 -14.02
CA LEU A 18 -17.34 9.00 -12.88
C LEU A 18 -16.56 9.73 -11.79
N PRO A 19 -17.10 10.85 -11.27
CA PRO A 19 -16.60 11.45 -10.04
C PRO A 19 -16.92 10.56 -8.82
N PRO A 20 -16.40 10.87 -7.63
CA PRO A 20 -16.83 10.24 -6.40
C PRO A 20 -18.34 10.37 -6.23
N LEU A 21 -19.04 9.26 -5.92
CA LEU A 21 -20.48 9.20 -5.79
C LEU A 21 -20.90 9.28 -4.34
N ASP A 22 -22.03 9.96 -4.08
CA ASP A 22 -22.59 10.07 -2.74
C ASP A 22 -23.39 8.82 -2.37
N TYR A 23 -23.11 8.30 -1.16
CA TYR A 23 -23.85 7.20 -0.54
C TYR A 23 -24.20 7.55 0.90
N ARG A 24 -25.37 7.11 1.35
CA ARG A 24 -25.78 7.20 2.75
C ARG A 24 -25.03 6.13 3.58
N ILE A 25 -24.59 6.50 4.76
CA ILE A 25 -24.02 5.59 5.73
C ILE A 25 -25.14 5.05 6.62
N PRO A 26 -25.44 3.73 6.62
CA PRO A 26 -26.40 3.14 7.54
C PRO A 26 -26.00 3.37 9.00
N ASP A 27 -27.02 3.40 9.89
CA ASP A 27 -26.78 3.69 11.33
C ASP A 27 -25.99 2.61 12.05
N ASP A 28 -26.06 1.39 11.56
CA ASP A 28 -25.38 0.19 12.06
C ASP A 28 -23.97 0.00 11.51
N LEU A 29 -23.53 0.86 10.55
CA LEU A 29 -22.21 0.78 9.94
C LEU A 29 -21.28 1.89 10.44
N LEU A 30 -20.08 1.50 10.88
CA LEU A 30 -18.97 2.42 11.12
C LEU A 30 -18.14 2.50 9.84
N VAL A 31 -18.01 3.70 9.31
CA VAL A 31 -17.30 3.98 8.06
C VAL A 31 -16.30 5.10 8.28
N ALA A 32 -15.06 4.89 7.87
CA ALA A 32 -13.98 5.86 7.92
C ALA A 32 -13.49 6.23 6.50
N VAL A 33 -12.81 7.37 6.39
CA VAL A 33 -12.09 7.72 5.15
C VAL A 33 -11.00 6.69 4.90
N GLY A 34 -10.89 6.22 3.67
CA GLY A 34 -9.95 5.16 3.27
C GLY A 34 -10.53 3.75 3.37
N ASP A 35 -11.72 3.56 3.95
CA ASP A 35 -12.34 2.24 3.98
C ASP A 35 -12.67 1.73 2.59
N LEU A 36 -12.44 0.41 2.40
CA LEU A 36 -12.99 -0.33 1.29
C LEU A 36 -14.43 -0.71 1.62
N VAL A 37 -15.34 -0.37 0.74
CA VAL A 37 -16.78 -0.60 0.92
C VAL A 37 -17.39 -1.31 -0.27
N VAL A 38 -18.54 -1.95 -0.05
CA VAL A 38 -19.40 -2.45 -1.11
C VAL A 38 -20.58 -1.51 -1.28
N VAL A 39 -20.76 -1.02 -2.49
CA VAL A 39 -21.82 -0.08 -2.83
C VAL A 39 -22.67 -0.56 -4.01
N PRO A 40 -23.97 -0.25 -4.05
CA PRO A 40 -24.81 -0.54 -5.19
C PRO A 40 -24.57 0.49 -6.31
N LEU A 41 -24.25 0.01 -7.52
CA LEU A 41 -24.07 0.82 -8.71
C LEU A 41 -24.95 0.27 -9.83
N GLY A 42 -26.01 0.99 -10.20
CA GLY A 42 -27.07 0.44 -11.06
C GLY A 42 -27.73 -0.78 -10.41
N SER A 43 -27.69 -1.92 -11.10
CA SER A 43 -28.17 -3.24 -10.63
C SER A 43 -27.07 -4.10 -9.98
N ARG A 44 -25.81 -3.62 -9.98
CA ARG A 44 -24.64 -4.37 -9.49
C ARG A 44 -24.20 -3.86 -8.14
N ARG A 45 -23.47 -4.71 -7.40
CA ARG A 45 -22.70 -4.31 -6.23
C ARG A 45 -21.22 -4.29 -6.63
N VAL A 46 -20.54 -3.18 -6.33
CA VAL A 46 -19.13 -2.97 -6.67
C VAL A 46 -18.35 -2.57 -5.43
N ALA A 47 -17.05 -2.82 -5.46
CA ALA A 47 -16.15 -2.28 -4.45
C ALA A 47 -15.96 -0.79 -4.70
N GLY A 48 -15.81 -0.04 -3.62
CA GLY A 48 -15.46 1.37 -3.65
C GLY A 48 -14.52 1.72 -2.51
N ILE A 49 -13.95 2.92 -2.58
CA ILE A 49 -13.08 3.49 -1.55
C ILE A 49 -13.74 4.76 -1.03
N VAL A 50 -13.89 4.90 0.27
CA VAL A 50 -14.39 6.12 0.89
C VAL A 50 -13.35 7.22 0.79
N ALA A 51 -13.62 8.23 -0.04
CA ALA A 51 -12.72 9.37 -0.23
C ALA A 51 -12.92 10.45 0.82
N THR A 52 -14.17 10.76 1.17
CA THR A 52 -14.52 11.76 2.19
C THR A 52 -15.83 11.40 2.88
N LEU A 53 -16.01 11.90 4.08
CA LEU A 53 -17.27 11.88 4.82
C LEU A 53 -17.89 13.28 4.80
N ALA A 54 -19.21 13.37 4.72
CA ALA A 54 -19.94 14.62 4.66
C ALA A 54 -21.25 14.56 5.49
N ASN A 55 -21.68 15.70 5.99
CA ASN A 55 -22.95 15.83 6.70
C ASN A 55 -24.13 16.11 5.75
N ALA A 56 -23.84 16.49 4.50
CA ALA A 56 -24.81 16.70 3.43
C ALA A 56 -24.31 16.03 2.14
N ALA A 57 -25.22 15.58 1.32
CA ALA A 57 -24.95 15.05 0.00
C ALA A 57 -25.09 16.16 -1.07
N ASP A 58 -24.37 16.01 -2.19
CA ASP A 58 -24.46 16.95 -3.32
C ASP A 58 -25.73 16.71 -4.15
N CYS A 59 -26.45 15.61 -3.90
CA CYS A 59 -27.70 15.28 -4.63
C CYS A 59 -28.89 15.12 -3.67
N GLU A 60 -30.11 15.17 -4.25
CA GLU A 60 -31.36 15.00 -3.48
C GLU A 60 -31.36 13.66 -2.73
N ASP A 61 -31.65 13.71 -1.46
CA ASP A 61 -31.61 12.61 -0.48
C ASP A 61 -32.45 11.38 -0.89
N LYS A 62 -33.56 11.60 -1.64
CA LYS A 62 -34.47 10.54 -2.08
C LYS A 62 -33.86 9.55 -3.10
N ARG A 63 -32.76 9.89 -3.75
CA ARG A 63 -32.07 9.05 -4.75
C ARG A 63 -30.83 8.35 -4.24
N LEU A 64 -30.41 8.66 -3.03
CA LEU A 64 -29.20 8.14 -2.45
C LEU A 64 -29.36 6.68 -2.02
N LYS A 65 -28.45 5.85 -2.52
CA LYS A 65 -28.32 4.46 -2.08
C LYS A 65 -27.42 4.39 -0.83
N CYS A 66 -27.60 3.32 -0.06
CA CYS A 66 -26.79 3.08 1.14
C CYS A 66 -25.54 2.25 0.80
N ILE A 67 -24.45 2.48 1.55
CA ILE A 67 -23.32 1.54 1.61
C ILE A 67 -23.86 0.20 2.08
N SER A 68 -23.49 -0.88 1.38
CA SER A 68 -23.98 -2.23 1.69
C SER A 68 -23.15 -2.93 2.76
N ALA A 69 -21.86 -2.71 2.79
CA ALA A 69 -20.93 -3.31 3.75
C ALA A 69 -19.58 -2.59 3.74
N VAL A 70 -18.81 -2.72 4.82
CA VAL A 70 -17.38 -2.38 4.89
C VAL A 70 -16.57 -3.66 4.71
N LEU A 71 -15.50 -3.60 3.92
CA LEU A 71 -14.59 -4.71 3.69
C LEU A 71 -13.45 -4.64 4.72
N HIS A 72 -13.58 -5.36 5.82
CA HIS A 72 -12.61 -5.33 6.93
C HIS A 72 -11.33 -6.15 6.67
N ALA A 73 -11.08 -6.56 5.42
CA ALA A 73 -9.89 -7.36 5.07
C ALA A 73 -8.57 -6.58 5.14
N SER A 74 -8.64 -5.26 5.24
CA SER A 74 -7.48 -4.37 5.37
C SER A 74 -7.81 -3.20 6.30
N SER A 75 -6.77 -2.60 6.87
CA SER A 75 -6.90 -1.29 7.52
C SER A 75 -7.34 -0.22 6.50
N PRO A 76 -7.99 0.87 6.94
CA PRO A 76 -8.31 1.99 6.07
C PRO A 76 -7.06 2.50 5.34
N LEU A 77 -7.23 2.86 4.07
CA LEU A 77 -6.15 3.47 3.28
C LEU A 77 -5.84 4.86 3.83
N ASN A 78 -4.58 5.16 4.03
CA ASN A 78 -4.17 6.43 4.63
C ASN A 78 -4.34 7.62 3.67
N ALA A 79 -4.26 8.83 4.22
CA ALA A 79 -4.44 10.07 3.48
C ALA A 79 -3.39 10.25 2.37
N GLU A 80 -2.16 9.79 2.59
CA GLU A 80 -1.06 9.89 1.61
C GLU A 80 -1.36 9.01 0.39
N TRP A 81 -1.87 7.80 0.61
CA TRP A 81 -2.27 6.90 -0.47
C TRP A 81 -3.42 7.49 -1.30
N LEU A 82 -4.42 8.09 -0.64
CA LEU A 82 -5.52 8.78 -1.32
C LEU A 82 -5.01 9.97 -2.13
N ALA A 83 -4.09 10.75 -1.58
CA ALA A 83 -3.47 11.88 -2.27
C ALA A 83 -2.65 11.41 -3.49
N LEU A 84 -1.87 10.34 -3.36
CA LEU A 84 -1.09 9.76 -4.44
C LEU A 84 -1.98 9.27 -5.60
N THR A 85 -3.06 8.54 -5.30
CA THR A 85 -3.97 8.04 -6.34
C THR A 85 -4.76 9.17 -7.00
N LYS A 86 -5.09 10.23 -6.25
CA LYS A 86 -5.70 11.45 -6.80
C LYS A 86 -4.74 12.19 -7.73
N PHE A 87 -3.48 12.34 -7.34
CA PHE A 87 -2.43 12.88 -8.19
C PHE A 87 -2.28 12.07 -9.48
N ALA A 88 -2.18 10.73 -9.37
CA ALA A 88 -2.06 9.85 -10.53
C ALA A 88 -3.27 9.98 -11.47
N ALA A 89 -4.48 10.06 -10.93
CA ALA A 89 -5.68 10.26 -11.72
C ALA A 89 -5.64 11.56 -12.54
N ILE A 90 -5.24 12.66 -11.92
CA ILE A 90 -5.11 13.97 -12.58
C ILE A 90 -3.99 13.92 -13.63
N TYR A 91 -2.83 13.37 -13.27
CA TYR A 91 -1.66 13.29 -14.16
C TYR A 91 -1.94 12.46 -15.43
N TYR A 92 -2.65 11.34 -15.29
CA TYR A 92 -2.98 10.45 -16.40
C TYR A 92 -4.35 10.74 -17.03
N LEU A 93 -5.04 11.83 -16.64
CA LEU A 93 -6.36 12.22 -17.14
C LEU A 93 -7.39 11.09 -17.02
N ARG A 94 -7.42 10.43 -15.87
CA ARG A 94 -8.34 9.34 -15.52
C ARG A 94 -9.29 9.75 -14.39
N GLY A 95 -10.40 9.04 -14.26
CA GLY A 95 -11.25 9.14 -13.07
C GLY A 95 -10.47 8.69 -11.82
N TRP A 96 -10.70 9.33 -10.67
CA TRP A 96 -9.99 8.97 -9.46
C TRP A 96 -10.23 7.50 -9.05
N GLY A 97 -11.47 6.98 -9.21
CA GLY A 97 -11.76 5.57 -9.00
C GLY A 97 -11.04 4.63 -9.95
N GLU A 98 -10.85 5.04 -11.21
CA GLU A 98 -10.09 4.28 -12.22
C GLU A 98 -8.60 4.18 -11.88
N ALA A 99 -8.03 5.15 -11.21
CA ALA A 99 -6.64 5.10 -10.76
C ALA A 99 -6.49 4.34 -9.43
N ALA A 100 -7.44 4.54 -8.51
CA ALA A 100 -7.35 4.03 -7.14
C ALA A 100 -7.72 2.53 -7.03
N LEU A 101 -8.88 2.13 -7.59
CA LEU A 101 -9.38 0.76 -7.39
C LEU A 101 -8.46 -0.32 -7.99
N PRO A 102 -7.89 -0.18 -9.21
CA PRO A 102 -6.96 -1.16 -9.76
C PRO A 102 -5.69 -1.36 -8.94
N ALA A 103 -5.25 -0.35 -8.19
CA ALA A 103 -4.10 -0.45 -7.29
C ALA A 103 -4.37 -1.36 -6.07
N ILE A 104 -5.64 -1.67 -5.78
CA ILE A 104 -6.03 -2.60 -4.72
C ILE A 104 -6.09 -4.02 -5.29
N PRO A 105 -5.45 -5.03 -4.67
CA PRO A 105 -5.56 -6.42 -5.08
C PRO A 105 -7.02 -6.89 -5.19
N THR A 106 -7.34 -7.62 -6.26
CA THR A 106 -8.73 -8.07 -6.54
C THR A 106 -9.33 -8.87 -5.39
N ALA A 107 -8.51 -9.62 -4.66
CA ALA A 107 -8.94 -10.39 -3.50
C ALA A 107 -9.50 -9.50 -2.37
N LEU A 108 -8.97 -8.28 -2.20
CA LEU A 108 -9.43 -7.33 -1.18
C LEU A 108 -10.65 -6.51 -1.62
N ARG A 109 -10.95 -6.49 -2.92
CA ARG A 109 -12.10 -5.77 -3.49
C ARG A 109 -13.41 -6.57 -3.48
N ARG A 110 -13.44 -7.75 -2.88
CA ARG A 110 -14.61 -8.62 -2.81
C ARG A 110 -14.93 -8.97 -1.36
N MET A 111 -16.21 -9.18 -1.07
CA MET A 111 -16.61 -9.77 0.21
C MET A 111 -15.88 -11.11 0.35
N PRO A 112 -15.07 -11.30 1.40
CA PRO A 112 -14.39 -12.55 1.60
C PRO A 112 -15.42 -13.67 1.83
N THR A 113 -15.28 -14.77 1.11
CA THR A 113 -15.99 -15.99 1.47
C THR A 113 -15.36 -16.55 2.76
N PRO A 114 -16.08 -17.39 3.55
CA PRO A 114 -15.51 -18.01 4.75
C PRO A 114 -14.20 -18.79 4.48
N GLN A 115 -14.03 -19.31 3.26
CA GLN A 115 -12.78 -19.94 2.82
C GLN A 115 -11.66 -18.93 2.57
N GLN A 116 -11.98 -17.77 2.01
CA GLN A 116 -11.03 -16.66 1.80
C GLN A 116 -10.59 -16.04 3.12
N GLU A 117 -11.50 -15.86 4.07
CA GLU A 117 -11.16 -15.40 5.44
C GLU A 117 -10.18 -16.35 6.11
N LYS A 118 -10.43 -17.67 6.07
CA LYS A 118 -9.49 -18.67 6.58
C LYS A 118 -8.14 -18.62 5.86
N ARG A 119 -8.12 -18.38 4.56
CA ARG A 119 -6.89 -18.27 3.77
C ARG A 119 -6.12 -16.99 4.11
N ILE A 120 -6.80 -15.85 4.24
CA ILE A 120 -6.19 -14.58 4.65
C ILE A 120 -5.64 -14.70 6.06
N ALA A 121 -6.39 -15.25 7.01
CA ALA A 121 -5.92 -15.54 8.36
C ALA A 121 -4.68 -16.44 8.33
N LYS A 122 -4.70 -17.53 7.57
CA LYS A 122 -3.55 -18.43 7.42
C LYS A 122 -2.32 -17.75 6.81
N ILE A 123 -2.50 -16.85 5.84
CA ILE A 123 -1.39 -16.06 5.26
C ILE A 123 -0.84 -15.09 6.30
N ARG A 124 -1.70 -14.40 7.05
CA ARG A 124 -1.30 -13.50 8.12
C ARG A 124 -0.55 -14.23 9.24
N ASP A 125 -1.07 -15.40 9.66
CA ASP A 125 -0.47 -16.23 10.70
C ASP A 125 0.82 -16.94 10.21
N ALA A 126 0.97 -17.12 8.89
CA ALA A 126 2.17 -17.68 8.26
C ALA A 126 3.20 -16.60 7.87
N MET A 127 2.90 -15.32 8.01
CA MET A 127 3.92 -14.29 7.92
C MET A 127 4.87 -14.49 9.11
N PRO A 128 6.16 -14.76 8.87
CA PRO A 128 7.08 -15.02 9.96
C PRO A 128 7.09 -13.79 10.86
N ILE A 129 6.71 -13.98 12.11
CA ILE A 129 7.11 -13.05 13.17
C ILE A 129 8.64 -13.17 13.18
N PRO A 130 9.38 -12.10 12.93
CA PRO A 130 10.84 -12.17 12.86
C PRO A 130 11.36 -12.73 14.18
N ASP A 131 11.84 -13.97 14.16
CA ASP A 131 12.53 -14.53 15.31
C ASP A 131 13.93 -13.90 15.38
N ARG A 132 14.03 -12.83 16.11
CA ARG A 132 15.31 -12.10 16.31
C ARG A 132 16.36 -12.90 17.10
N SER A 133 16.04 -14.13 17.51
CA SER A 133 16.94 -14.97 18.32
C SER A 133 17.91 -15.83 17.50
N GLN A 134 17.70 -15.98 16.18
CA GLN A 134 18.60 -16.73 15.31
C GLN A 134 19.50 -15.80 14.49
N GLU A 135 20.62 -15.44 15.04
CA GLU A 135 21.68 -14.74 14.33
C GLU A 135 22.36 -15.65 13.30
N SER A 136 22.07 -15.45 12.03
CA SER A 136 22.91 -15.84 10.91
C SER A 136 22.70 -14.88 9.73
N ALA A 137 22.74 -13.58 10.00
CA ALA A 137 22.88 -12.60 8.94
C ALA A 137 24.26 -12.78 8.31
N ILE A 138 24.32 -12.96 6.99
CA ILE A 138 25.60 -12.94 6.27
C ILE A 138 26.26 -11.60 6.55
N GLU A 139 27.50 -11.65 7.03
CA GLU A 139 28.30 -10.46 7.32
C GLU A 139 28.34 -9.53 6.09
N ALA A 140 28.03 -8.27 6.32
CA ALA A 140 27.97 -7.27 5.25
C ALA A 140 29.38 -7.07 4.67
N PRO A 141 29.58 -7.11 3.35
CA PRO A 141 30.83 -6.66 2.77
C PRO A 141 31.15 -5.23 3.21
N THR A 142 32.40 -4.98 3.52
CA THR A 142 32.87 -3.63 3.85
C THR A 142 32.69 -2.72 2.64
N LEU A 143 32.04 -1.60 2.81
CA LEU A 143 31.92 -0.58 1.77
C LEU A 143 33.27 0.09 1.50
N ASN A 144 33.55 0.36 0.24
CA ASN A 144 34.68 1.22 -0.11
C ASN A 144 34.37 2.70 0.21
N ALA A 145 35.35 3.58 0.04
CA ALA A 145 35.20 5.01 0.36
C ALA A 145 34.05 5.70 -0.42
N GLU A 146 33.93 5.41 -1.71
CA GLU A 146 32.88 5.99 -2.57
C GLU A 146 31.49 5.49 -2.18
N GLN A 147 31.34 4.20 -1.92
CA GLN A 147 30.10 3.59 -1.47
C GLN A 147 29.69 4.14 -0.09
N SER A 148 30.64 4.28 0.83
CA SER A 148 30.40 4.87 2.15
C SER A 148 29.99 6.32 2.06
N ALA A 149 30.62 7.10 1.17
CA ALA A 149 30.24 8.48 0.92
C ALA A 149 28.80 8.58 0.38
N ALA A 150 28.41 7.71 -0.56
CA ALA A 150 27.06 7.66 -1.12
C ALA A 150 26.01 7.34 -0.03
N VAL A 151 26.26 6.33 0.80
CA VAL A 151 25.38 5.97 1.92
C VAL A 151 25.23 7.15 2.89
N ASN A 152 26.33 7.77 3.30
CA ASN A 152 26.31 8.88 4.24
C ASN A 152 25.58 10.10 3.67
N ALA A 153 25.74 10.39 2.37
CA ALA A 153 25.03 11.48 1.71
C ALA A 153 23.53 11.30 1.79
N VAL A 154 23.02 10.11 1.48
CA VAL A 154 21.58 9.80 1.56
C VAL A 154 21.08 9.88 3.00
N LEU A 155 21.79 9.28 3.96
CA LEU A 155 21.37 9.19 5.36
C LEU A 155 21.46 10.51 6.14
N SER A 156 22.23 11.50 5.64
CA SER A 156 22.33 12.81 6.25
C SER A 156 21.14 13.74 5.96
N MET A 157 20.30 13.37 4.99
CA MET A 157 19.16 14.19 4.60
C MET A 157 17.88 13.73 5.27
N SER A 158 16.93 14.63 5.42
CA SER A 158 15.58 14.38 5.92
C SER A 158 14.53 14.70 4.86
N GLY A 159 13.36 14.06 4.95
CA GLY A 159 12.26 14.23 4.00
C GLY A 159 12.49 13.57 2.65
N PHE A 160 11.64 13.91 1.68
CA PHE A 160 11.73 13.34 0.33
C PHE A 160 12.94 13.88 -0.42
N GLN A 161 13.78 12.97 -0.94
CA GLN A 161 14.94 13.27 -1.79
C GLN A 161 15.01 12.28 -2.94
N ALA A 162 15.29 12.77 -4.14
CA ALA A 162 15.59 11.95 -5.30
C ALA A 162 17.11 11.83 -5.48
N TRP A 163 17.63 10.61 -5.54
CA TRP A 163 19.05 10.33 -5.68
C TRP A 163 19.33 9.50 -6.92
N LEU A 164 20.41 9.83 -7.62
CA LEU A 164 20.94 9.05 -8.72
C LEU A 164 22.28 8.42 -8.28
N LEU A 165 22.28 7.11 -8.08
CA LEU A 165 23.53 6.37 -7.86
C LEU A 165 24.11 5.92 -9.20
N PHE A 166 25.10 6.65 -9.70
CA PHE A 166 25.80 6.36 -10.95
C PHE A 166 26.96 5.42 -10.74
N GLY A 167 27.15 4.43 -11.64
CA GLY A 167 28.26 3.47 -11.57
C GLY A 167 28.10 2.37 -12.60
N VAL A 168 29.22 1.77 -13.03
CA VAL A 168 29.27 0.67 -13.98
C VAL A 168 28.64 -0.61 -13.39
N THR A 169 28.31 -1.57 -14.25
CA THR A 169 27.87 -2.90 -13.82
C THR A 169 28.97 -3.55 -12.98
N GLY A 170 28.60 -4.16 -11.84
CA GLY A 170 29.57 -4.76 -10.92
C GLY A 170 30.26 -3.80 -9.93
N SER A 171 29.99 -2.48 -9.98
CA SER A 171 30.57 -1.52 -9.02
C SER A 171 30.06 -1.64 -7.59
N GLY A 172 29.18 -2.60 -7.31
CA GLY A 172 28.65 -2.82 -5.97
C GLY A 172 27.48 -1.92 -5.57
N LYS A 173 26.74 -1.30 -6.53
CA LYS A 173 25.55 -0.50 -6.23
C LYS A 173 24.54 -1.21 -5.34
N THR A 174 24.39 -2.52 -5.53
CA THR A 174 23.49 -3.34 -4.70
C THR A 174 23.88 -3.31 -3.22
N GLU A 175 25.17 -3.29 -2.89
CA GLU A 175 25.61 -3.19 -1.48
C GLU A 175 25.27 -1.82 -0.89
N VAL A 176 25.35 -0.75 -1.67
CA VAL A 176 24.90 0.58 -1.22
C VAL A 176 23.42 0.55 -0.86
N TYR A 177 22.58 -0.05 -1.72
CA TYR A 177 21.14 -0.20 -1.41
C TYR A 177 20.90 -1.06 -0.16
N LEU A 178 21.58 -2.19 -0.03
CA LEU A 178 21.41 -3.07 1.13
C LEU A 178 21.84 -2.41 2.44
N HIS A 179 22.91 -1.58 2.42
CA HIS A 179 23.33 -0.80 3.58
C HIS A 179 22.33 0.29 3.94
N LEU A 180 21.77 0.99 2.94
CA LEU A 180 20.72 1.97 3.16
C LEU A 180 19.48 1.33 3.78
N ILE A 181 19.02 0.20 3.22
CA ILE A 181 17.88 -0.56 3.77
C ILE A 181 18.13 -0.93 5.22
N LYS A 182 19.30 -1.52 5.53
CA LYS A 182 19.66 -1.90 6.89
C LYS A 182 19.56 -0.72 7.84
N THR A 183 20.20 0.39 7.51
CA THR A 183 20.25 1.56 8.38
C THR A 183 18.86 2.20 8.55
N ILE A 184 18.02 2.20 7.51
CA ILE A 184 16.64 2.73 7.60
C ILE A 184 15.81 1.86 8.55
N LEU A 185 15.84 0.53 8.40
CA LEU A 185 15.09 -0.40 9.24
C LEU A 185 15.61 -0.42 10.70
N GLU A 186 16.90 -0.20 10.93
CA GLU A 186 17.47 -0.04 12.27
C GLU A 186 17.00 1.27 12.97
N ARG A 187 16.80 2.34 12.19
CA ARG A 187 16.31 3.64 12.71
C ARG A 187 14.82 3.67 12.94
N ASP A 188 14.06 3.00 12.08
CA ASP A 188 12.62 2.93 12.12
C ASP A 188 12.15 1.51 11.78
N PRO A 189 11.82 0.68 12.78
CA PRO A 189 11.34 -0.69 12.59
C PRO A 189 10.02 -0.80 11.83
N GLU A 190 9.24 0.28 11.73
CA GLU A 190 7.99 0.34 10.97
C GLU A 190 8.20 0.82 9.51
N ALA A 191 9.43 1.20 9.15
CA ALA A 191 9.75 1.63 7.80
C ALA A 191 9.51 0.53 6.77
N GLN A 192 9.03 0.92 5.60
CA GLN A 192 8.84 0.03 4.47
C GLN A 192 9.78 0.43 3.34
N VAL A 193 10.39 -0.56 2.71
CA VAL A 193 11.30 -0.35 1.58
C VAL A 193 10.76 -1.05 0.35
N LEU A 194 10.64 -0.32 -0.75
CA LEU A 194 10.26 -0.84 -2.05
C LEU A 194 11.49 -0.87 -2.98
N LEU A 195 11.91 -2.07 -3.37
CA LEU A 195 12.99 -2.27 -4.34
C LEU A 195 12.41 -2.69 -5.69
N LEU A 196 12.49 -1.81 -6.68
CA LEU A 196 12.04 -2.08 -8.05
C LEU A 196 13.20 -2.57 -8.92
N VAL A 197 12.99 -3.68 -9.61
CA VAL A 197 14.01 -4.31 -10.46
C VAL A 197 13.45 -4.43 -11.88
N PRO A 198 14.13 -3.88 -12.91
CA PRO A 198 13.60 -3.87 -14.28
C PRO A 198 13.63 -5.24 -14.97
N GLU A 199 14.46 -6.18 -14.49
CA GLU A 199 14.66 -7.48 -15.14
C GLU A 199 14.11 -8.64 -14.31
N ILE A 200 13.14 -9.37 -14.87
CA ILE A 200 12.50 -10.53 -14.22
C ILE A 200 13.52 -11.65 -13.94
N ASN A 201 14.51 -11.85 -14.79
CA ASN A 201 15.49 -12.93 -14.66
C ASN A 201 16.47 -12.77 -13.48
N LEU A 202 16.70 -11.56 -13.01
CA LEU A 202 17.55 -11.29 -11.84
C LEU A 202 16.80 -11.36 -10.50
N THR A 203 15.48 -11.44 -10.55
CA THR A 203 14.62 -11.39 -9.37
C THR A 203 14.88 -12.51 -8.35
N PRO A 204 15.03 -13.80 -8.72
CA PRO A 204 15.25 -14.87 -7.75
C PRO A 204 16.56 -14.70 -6.96
N GLN A 205 17.66 -14.36 -7.64
CA GLN A 205 18.98 -14.17 -7.01
C GLN A 205 18.98 -12.96 -6.07
N LEU A 206 18.33 -11.86 -6.49
CA LEU A 206 18.23 -10.67 -5.66
C LEU A 206 17.33 -10.89 -4.45
N VAL A 207 16.18 -11.55 -4.62
CA VAL A 207 15.30 -11.93 -3.51
C VAL A 207 16.04 -12.80 -2.50
N ASP A 208 16.79 -13.79 -2.96
CA ASP A 208 17.58 -14.66 -2.11
C ASP A 208 18.65 -13.89 -1.34
N ARG A 209 19.34 -12.96 -2.02
CA ARG A 209 20.33 -12.08 -1.41
C ARG A 209 19.71 -11.16 -0.35
N VAL A 210 18.56 -10.56 -0.63
CA VAL A 210 17.82 -9.72 0.32
C VAL A 210 17.38 -10.54 1.52
N LYS A 211 16.78 -11.73 1.32
CA LYS A 211 16.33 -12.60 2.42
C LYS A 211 17.48 -13.04 3.32
N ARG A 212 18.63 -13.40 2.74
CA ARG A 212 19.83 -13.77 3.52
C ARG A 212 20.42 -12.61 4.28
N ARG A 213 20.28 -11.38 3.74
CA ARG A 213 20.80 -10.17 4.38
C ARG A 213 19.89 -9.70 5.51
N PHE A 214 18.58 -9.93 5.38
CA PHE A 214 17.55 -9.50 6.32
C PHE A 214 16.68 -10.69 6.75
N PRO A 215 17.27 -11.69 7.45
CA PRO A 215 16.54 -12.91 7.80
C PRO A 215 15.36 -12.67 8.74
N HIS A 216 15.38 -11.54 9.45
CA HIS A 216 14.36 -11.15 10.42
C HIS A 216 13.32 -10.17 9.87
N GLU A 217 13.41 -9.81 8.59
CA GLU A 217 12.48 -8.88 7.97
C GLU A 217 11.49 -9.60 7.03
N ALA A 218 10.27 -9.09 6.96
CA ALA A 218 9.25 -9.60 6.06
C ALA A 218 9.56 -9.17 4.61
N VAL A 219 10.04 -10.10 3.78
CA VAL A 219 10.36 -9.84 2.37
C VAL A 219 9.29 -10.43 1.48
N ALA A 220 8.52 -9.58 0.80
CA ALA A 220 7.54 -9.97 -0.22
C ALA A 220 8.11 -9.70 -1.63
N ALA A 221 8.11 -10.70 -2.50
CA ALA A 221 8.45 -10.54 -3.92
C ALA A 221 7.16 -10.56 -4.75
N LEU A 222 6.95 -9.52 -5.56
CA LEU A 222 5.82 -9.39 -6.46
C LEU A 222 6.34 -9.44 -7.91
N ASN A 223 5.89 -10.42 -8.66
CA ASN A 223 6.17 -10.61 -10.08
C ASN A 223 4.85 -10.79 -10.83
N SER A 224 4.81 -10.31 -12.05
CA SER A 224 3.67 -10.51 -12.97
C SER A 224 3.69 -11.92 -13.55
#